data_0e85edbca1628b3167b7e508602d6422
#
_entry.id   0e85edbca1628b3167b7e508602d6422
#
_cell.length_a   1.000
_cell.length_b   1.000
_cell.length_c   1.000
_cell.angle_alpha   90.00
_cell.angle_beta   90.00
_cell.angle_gamma   90.00
#
_symmetry.space_group_name_H-M   'P 1'
#
loop_
_entity.id
_entity.type
_entity.pdbx_description
1 polymer ?
#
loop_
_entity_poly.entity_id
_entity_poly.type
_entity_poly.pdbx_seq_one_letter_code
_entity_poly.pdbx_strand_id
1 'polypeptide(L)'
;MEKGYGNLYDVAVIGGGPAGLTAALYLARARYRVVVIEKEHFGGQITITSQVVNYPGVEQASGVSLTDTMRRQAEGFGAEFLLAEVLKLQMDGDVKTVFTSRGELRCFGVLLATGAHPRRAGFLGEEEFRGRGVAYCATC
;
A
#
# COMPACT_ATOMS: atom_id res chain seq x y z
N MET A 1 4.00 9.47 -25.91
CA MET A 1 2.58 9.33 -26.29
C MET A 1 1.77 9.20 -25.01
N GLU A 2 1.17 10.27 -24.52
CA GLU A 2 0.21 10.20 -23.42
C GLU A 2 -0.95 9.33 -23.86
N LYS A 3 -1.13 8.18 -23.18
CA LYS A 3 -2.31 7.36 -23.41
C LYS A 3 -3.52 8.15 -22.91
N GLY A 4 -4.41 8.57 -23.80
CA GLY A 4 -5.52 9.49 -23.58
C GLY A 4 -6.66 8.99 -22.69
N TYR A 5 -6.37 8.28 -21.59
CA TYR A 5 -7.37 7.81 -20.63
C TYR A 5 -7.49 8.69 -19.38
N GLY A 6 -6.75 9.81 -19.30
CA GLY A 6 -6.80 10.74 -18.19
C GLY A 6 -6.56 10.04 -16.85
N ASN A 7 -7.42 10.31 -15.87
CA ASN A 7 -7.40 9.74 -14.51
C ASN A 7 -8.31 8.52 -14.34
N LEU A 8 -8.64 7.79 -15.42
CA LEU A 8 -9.45 6.55 -15.36
C LEU A 8 -8.55 5.32 -15.32
N TYR A 9 -8.72 4.51 -14.28
CA TYR A 9 -8.01 3.24 -14.04
C TYR A 9 -8.98 2.06 -14.08
N ASP A 10 -8.46 0.87 -14.34
CA ASP A 10 -9.26 -0.34 -14.15
C ASP A 10 -9.44 -0.61 -12.66
N VAL A 11 -8.35 -0.53 -11.89
CA VAL A 11 -8.37 -0.75 -10.45
C VAL A 11 -7.54 0.30 -9.71
N ALA A 12 -8.12 0.87 -8.65
CA ALA A 12 -7.41 1.64 -7.64
C ALA A 12 -7.15 0.74 -6.41
N VAL A 13 -5.89 0.53 -6.08
CA VAL A 13 -5.45 -0.21 -4.89
C VAL A 13 -5.14 0.80 -3.78
N ILE A 14 -5.85 0.72 -2.65
CA ILE A 14 -5.68 1.63 -1.52
C ILE A 14 -4.84 0.94 -0.46
N GLY A 15 -3.62 1.43 -0.28
CA GLY A 15 -2.61 0.89 0.60
C GLY A 15 -1.43 0.27 -0.16
N GLY A 16 -0.24 0.78 0.12
CA GLY A 16 1.03 0.41 -0.53
C GLY A 16 1.89 -0.57 0.26
N GLY A 17 1.29 -1.35 1.17
CA GLY A 17 1.95 -2.45 1.86
C GLY A 17 2.05 -3.73 1.01
N PRO A 18 2.58 -4.84 1.56
CA PRO A 18 2.78 -6.08 0.80
C PRO A 18 1.53 -6.60 0.08
N ALA A 19 0.36 -6.48 0.70
CA ALA A 19 -0.90 -6.91 0.09
C ALA A 19 -1.25 -6.08 -1.15
N GLY A 20 -1.18 -4.75 -1.05
CA GLY A 20 -1.45 -3.84 -2.16
C GLY A 20 -0.42 -3.97 -3.29
N LEU A 21 0.86 -4.09 -2.94
CA LEU A 21 1.95 -4.30 -3.92
C LEU A 21 1.78 -5.62 -4.68
N THR A 22 1.40 -6.70 -3.97
CA THR A 22 1.12 -8.00 -4.60
C THR A 22 -0.08 -7.92 -5.53
N ALA A 23 -1.17 -7.29 -5.09
CA ALA A 23 -2.35 -7.10 -5.92
C ALA A 23 -2.01 -6.30 -7.19
N ALA A 24 -1.27 -5.20 -7.05
CA ALA A 24 -0.85 -4.37 -8.17
C ALA A 24 0.02 -5.13 -9.16
N LEU A 25 0.96 -5.96 -8.67
CA LEU A 25 1.78 -6.82 -9.52
C LEU A 25 0.93 -7.71 -10.43
N TYR A 26 -0.02 -8.46 -9.84
CA TYR A 26 -0.84 -9.40 -10.60
C TYR A 26 -1.84 -8.71 -11.53
N LEU A 27 -2.45 -7.62 -11.10
CA LEU A 27 -3.36 -6.83 -11.93
C LEU A 27 -2.62 -6.21 -13.13
N ALA A 28 -1.46 -5.58 -12.89
CA ALA A 28 -0.66 -5.00 -13.97
C ALA A 28 -0.11 -6.07 -14.93
N ARG A 29 0.30 -7.24 -14.41
CA ARG A 29 0.68 -8.39 -15.24
C ARG A 29 -0.47 -8.87 -16.12
N ALA A 30 -1.70 -8.81 -15.62
CA ALA A 30 -2.91 -9.12 -16.38
C ALA A 30 -3.33 -8.00 -17.35
N ARG A 31 -2.50 -6.96 -17.50
CA ARG A 31 -2.72 -5.81 -18.41
C ARG A 31 -3.80 -4.83 -17.99
N TYR A 32 -4.25 -4.89 -16.74
CA TYR A 32 -5.10 -3.83 -16.19
C TYR A 32 -4.27 -2.58 -15.91
N ARG A 33 -4.88 -1.41 -16.13
CA ARG A 33 -4.32 -0.14 -15.70
C ARG A 33 -4.58 0.04 -14.21
N VAL A 34 -3.53 -0.01 -13.40
CA VAL A 34 -3.61 -0.03 -11.94
C VAL A 34 -2.86 1.14 -11.34
N VAL A 35 -3.46 1.79 -10.34
CA VAL A 35 -2.78 2.75 -9.48
C VAL A 35 -2.81 2.25 -8.03
N VAL A 36 -1.66 2.31 -7.37
CA VAL A 36 -1.53 2.10 -5.92
C VAL A 36 -1.46 3.45 -5.23
N ILE A 37 -2.36 3.68 -4.29
CA ILE A 37 -2.44 4.94 -3.55
C ILE A 37 -2.01 4.68 -2.11
N GLU A 38 -1.00 5.41 -1.65
CA GLU A 38 -0.44 5.31 -0.30
C GLU A 38 -0.29 6.70 0.30
N LYS A 39 -0.63 6.86 1.58
CA LYS A 39 -0.62 8.18 2.23
C LYS A 39 0.73 8.58 2.82
N GLU A 40 1.53 7.63 3.29
CA GLU A 40 2.77 7.90 4.01
C GLU A 40 4.00 7.46 3.21
N HIS A 41 4.25 6.17 3.15
CA HIS A 41 5.36 5.58 2.41
C HIS A 41 4.99 4.18 1.91
N PHE A 42 5.49 3.83 0.75
CA PHE A 42 5.28 2.49 0.21
C PHE A 42 6.06 1.45 1.01
N GLY A 43 5.45 0.28 1.21
CA GLY A 43 6.01 -0.84 1.94
C GLY A 43 5.21 -1.23 3.17
N GLY A 44 4.48 -0.29 3.79
CA GLY A 44 3.64 -0.56 4.95
C GLY A 44 4.42 -0.90 6.22
N GLN A 45 3.76 -1.51 7.21
CA GLN A 45 4.34 -1.73 8.54
C GLN A 45 5.57 -2.63 8.56
N ILE A 46 5.74 -3.54 7.62
CA ILE A 46 6.91 -4.43 7.58
C ILE A 46 8.23 -3.68 7.41
N THR A 47 8.19 -2.43 6.92
CA THR A 47 9.39 -1.59 6.74
C THR A 47 10.12 -1.28 8.04
N ILE A 48 9.45 -1.36 9.20
CA ILE A 48 10.10 -1.20 10.51
C ILE A 48 10.92 -2.44 10.92
N THR A 49 10.72 -3.58 10.25
CA THR A 49 11.39 -4.83 10.56
C THR A 49 12.76 -4.89 9.90
N SER A 50 13.81 -4.96 10.69
CA SER A 50 15.19 -5.01 10.20
C SER A 50 15.52 -6.35 9.50
N GLN A 51 14.88 -7.43 9.92
CA GLN A 51 15.15 -8.78 9.43
C GLN A 51 13.86 -9.57 9.25
N VAL A 52 13.54 -9.92 8.01
CA VAL A 52 12.45 -10.81 7.62
C VAL A 52 13.05 -12.15 7.17
N VAL A 53 12.74 -13.22 7.90
CA VAL A 53 13.29 -14.58 7.67
C VAL A 53 12.19 -15.61 7.37
N ASN A 54 10.94 -15.18 7.33
CA ASN A 54 9.76 -16.03 7.18
C ASN A 54 8.92 -15.71 5.94
N TYR A 55 9.52 -15.06 4.95
CA TYR A 55 8.87 -14.82 3.65
C TYR A 55 9.31 -15.91 2.66
N PRO A 56 8.39 -16.79 2.20
CA PRO A 56 8.76 -17.89 1.31
C PRO A 56 9.44 -17.41 0.04
N GLY A 57 10.56 -18.05 -0.32
CA GLY A 57 11.36 -17.71 -1.50
C GLY A 57 12.38 -16.59 -1.28
N VAL A 58 12.39 -15.98 -0.10
CA VAL A 58 13.42 -14.99 0.31
C VAL A 58 14.04 -15.48 1.62
N GLU A 59 15.30 -15.86 1.58
CA GLU A 59 15.98 -16.43 2.75
C GLU A 59 16.13 -15.41 3.89
N GLN A 60 16.52 -14.19 3.53
CA GLN A 60 16.65 -13.07 4.46
C GLN A 60 16.57 -11.73 3.72
N ALA A 61 15.80 -10.79 4.24
CA ALA A 61 15.74 -9.40 3.75
C ALA A 61 15.36 -8.45 4.88
N SER A 62 15.62 -7.16 4.73
CA SER A 62 14.92 -6.15 5.53
C SER A 62 13.51 -5.94 4.97
N GLY A 63 12.59 -5.47 5.79
CA GLY A 63 11.23 -5.15 5.33
C GLY A 63 11.22 -4.10 4.22
N VAL A 64 12.13 -3.11 4.30
CA VAL A 64 12.32 -2.09 3.25
C VAL A 64 12.78 -2.74 1.94
N SER A 65 13.85 -3.55 1.97
CA SER A 65 14.40 -4.20 0.79
C SER A 65 13.40 -5.14 0.11
N LEU A 66 12.63 -5.89 0.92
CA LEU A 66 11.59 -6.78 0.42
C LEU A 66 10.48 -6.00 -0.30
N THR A 67 9.94 -4.96 0.33
CA THR A 67 8.84 -4.17 -0.25
C THR A 67 9.26 -3.30 -1.41
N ASP A 68 10.50 -2.80 -1.44
CA ASP A 68 11.07 -2.13 -2.60
C ASP A 68 11.17 -3.07 -3.81
N THR A 69 11.54 -4.33 -3.57
CA THR A 69 11.56 -5.34 -4.62
C THR A 69 10.16 -5.60 -5.16
N MET A 70 9.16 -5.78 -4.29
CA MET A 70 7.77 -5.97 -4.68
C MET A 70 7.24 -4.77 -5.49
N ARG A 71 7.55 -3.56 -5.07
CA ARG A 71 7.18 -2.33 -5.78
C ARG A 71 7.78 -2.29 -7.18
N ARG A 72 9.10 -2.49 -7.30
CA ARG A 72 9.79 -2.51 -8.61
C ARG A 72 9.24 -3.58 -9.55
N GLN A 73 8.85 -4.73 -9.02
CA GLN A 73 8.21 -5.77 -9.82
C GLN A 73 6.85 -5.30 -10.37
N ALA A 74 6.02 -4.67 -9.54
CA ALA A 74 4.74 -4.12 -9.98
C ALA A 74 4.92 -2.99 -11.02
N GLU A 75 5.88 -2.06 -10.78
CA GLU A 75 6.27 -1.01 -11.73
C GLU A 75 6.73 -1.59 -13.07
N GLY A 76 7.51 -2.66 -13.04
CA GLY A 76 8.00 -3.35 -14.24
C GLY A 76 6.88 -3.92 -15.13
N PHE A 77 5.71 -4.21 -14.57
CA PHE A 77 4.51 -4.59 -15.31
C PHE A 77 3.59 -3.40 -15.65
N GLY A 78 3.93 -2.20 -15.20
CA GLY A 78 3.21 -0.97 -15.54
C GLY A 78 2.22 -0.49 -14.47
N ALA A 79 2.30 -0.96 -13.23
CA ALA A 79 1.54 -0.36 -12.13
C ALA A 79 2.02 1.07 -11.88
N GLU A 80 1.07 1.98 -11.66
CA GLU A 80 1.33 3.38 -11.31
C GLU A 80 1.24 3.55 -9.79
N PHE A 81 1.98 4.53 -9.24
CA PHE A 81 2.06 4.77 -7.80
C PHE A 81 1.79 6.23 -7.50
N LEU A 82 0.88 6.48 -6.57
CA LEU A 82 0.49 7.81 -6.13
C LEU A 82 0.64 7.95 -4.61
N LEU A 83 1.50 8.86 -4.17
CA LEU A 83 1.60 9.23 -2.76
C LEU A 83 0.54 10.29 -2.46
N ALA A 84 -0.58 9.86 -1.89
CA ALA A 84 -1.73 10.70 -1.54
C ALA A 84 -2.60 10.02 -0.48
N GLU A 85 -3.27 10.81 0.34
CA GLU A 85 -4.29 10.31 1.26
C GLU A 85 -5.63 10.15 0.53
N VAL A 86 -6.28 9.00 0.70
CA VAL A 86 -7.66 8.80 0.24
C VAL A 86 -8.61 9.37 1.28
N LEU A 87 -9.39 10.36 0.87
CA LEU A 87 -10.29 11.11 1.75
C LEU A 87 -11.72 10.56 1.73
N LYS A 88 -12.16 10.10 0.55
CA LYS A 88 -13.53 9.62 0.34
C LYS A 88 -13.58 8.65 -0.84
N LEU A 89 -14.51 7.71 -0.78
CA LEU A 89 -14.86 6.83 -1.89
C LEU A 89 -16.33 7.05 -2.26
N GLN A 90 -16.59 7.20 -3.55
CA GLN A 90 -17.93 7.13 -4.11
C GLN A 90 -18.03 5.87 -4.95
N MET A 91 -18.82 4.91 -4.47
CA MET A 91 -18.83 3.54 -4.99
C MET A 91 -20.06 3.23 -5.86
N ASP A 92 -20.96 4.19 -6.03
CA ASP A 92 -22.18 4.02 -6.81
C ASP A 92 -21.89 3.99 -8.31
N GLY A 93 -22.68 3.19 -9.03
CA GLY A 93 -22.55 3.04 -10.49
C GLY A 93 -21.35 2.20 -10.93
N ASP A 94 -21.14 2.13 -12.24
CA ASP A 94 -20.08 1.31 -12.85
C ASP A 94 -18.69 1.93 -12.67
N VAL A 95 -18.59 3.24 -12.70
CA VAL A 95 -17.35 3.99 -12.49
C VAL A 95 -17.35 4.55 -11.07
N LYS A 96 -16.35 4.14 -10.28
CA LYS A 96 -16.12 4.61 -8.91
C LYS A 96 -15.25 5.86 -8.93
N THR A 97 -15.39 6.71 -7.91
CA THR A 97 -14.52 7.88 -7.73
C THR A 97 -13.76 7.77 -6.41
N VAL A 98 -12.45 7.94 -6.49
CA VAL A 98 -11.54 8.00 -5.34
C VAL A 98 -11.08 9.44 -5.18
N PHE A 99 -11.51 10.09 -4.11
CA PHE A 99 -11.10 11.45 -3.76
C PHE A 99 -9.84 11.39 -2.92
N THR A 100 -8.78 12.03 -3.39
CA THR A 100 -7.49 12.05 -2.71
C THR A 100 -7.06 13.48 -2.38
N SER A 101 -6.04 13.61 -1.52
CA SER A 101 -5.40 14.89 -1.21
C SER A 101 -4.72 15.55 -2.43
N ARG A 102 -4.60 14.83 -3.56
CA ARG A 102 -3.97 15.29 -4.80
C ARG A 102 -4.92 15.31 -6.01
N GLY A 103 -6.23 15.25 -5.75
CA GLY A 103 -7.25 15.28 -6.80
C GLY A 103 -8.05 13.98 -6.88
N GLU A 104 -8.91 13.90 -7.89
CA GLU A 104 -9.84 12.80 -8.08
C GLU A 104 -9.30 11.80 -9.10
N LEU A 105 -9.48 10.51 -8.78
CA LEU A 105 -9.25 9.39 -9.68
C LEU A 105 -10.55 8.66 -9.92
N ARG A 106 -10.72 8.12 -11.11
CA ARG A 106 -11.84 7.25 -11.46
C ARG A 106 -11.35 5.83 -11.73
N CYS A 107 -12.15 4.84 -11.35
CA CYS A 107 -11.80 3.45 -11.59
C CYS A 107 -13.06 2.58 -11.69
N PHE A 108 -12.91 1.38 -12.27
CA PHE A 108 -13.98 0.40 -12.31
C PHE A 108 -14.04 -0.44 -11.03
N GLY A 109 -12.88 -0.67 -10.39
CA GLY A 109 -12.76 -1.43 -9.15
C GLY A 109 -11.88 -0.75 -8.12
N VAL A 110 -12.19 -0.98 -6.84
CA VAL A 110 -11.36 -0.55 -5.70
C VAL A 110 -10.96 -1.78 -4.91
N LEU A 111 -9.67 -1.91 -4.62
CA LEU A 111 -9.11 -2.93 -3.74
C LEU A 111 -8.60 -2.27 -2.47
N LEU A 112 -9.15 -2.66 -1.32
CA LEU A 112 -8.74 -2.15 -0.02
C LEU A 112 -7.63 -3.04 0.55
N ALA A 113 -6.43 -2.48 0.71
CA ALA A 113 -5.25 -3.11 1.29
C ALA A 113 -4.62 -2.21 2.36
N THR A 114 -5.46 -1.58 3.18
CA THR A 114 -5.10 -0.50 4.10
C THR A 114 -4.30 -0.96 5.31
N GLY A 115 -4.16 -2.28 5.52
CA GLY A 115 -3.42 -2.84 6.64
C GLY A 115 -4.07 -2.56 7.99
N ALA A 116 -3.24 -2.51 9.03
CA ALA A 116 -3.66 -2.25 10.40
C ALA A 116 -2.61 -1.41 11.13
N HIS A 117 -3.04 -0.67 12.13
CA HIS A 117 -2.17 0.05 13.05
C HIS A 117 -2.44 -0.42 14.49
N PRO A 118 -1.40 -0.51 15.33
CA PRO A 118 -1.60 -0.80 16.75
C PRO A 118 -2.53 0.23 17.39
N ARG A 119 -3.48 -0.26 18.17
CA ARG A 119 -4.34 0.64 18.97
C ARG A 119 -3.57 1.07 20.21
N ARG A 120 -3.55 2.37 20.47
CA ARG A 120 -3.00 2.90 21.73
C ARG A 120 -3.84 2.42 22.91
N ALA A 121 -3.15 2.02 23.97
CA ALA A 121 -3.81 1.63 25.22
C ALA A 121 -4.17 2.85 26.10
N GLY A 122 -3.48 3.97 25.90
CA GLY A 122 -3.77 5.27 26.53
C GLY A 122 -3.22 5.41 27.95
N PHE A 123 -2.24 4.60 28.37
CA PHE A 123 -1.61 4.76 29.66
C PHE A 123 -0.46 5.79 29.63
N LEU A 124 -0.16 6.35 30.79
CA LEU A 124 0.89 7.36 30.94
C LEU A 124 2.26 6.76 30.59
N GLY A 125 3.01 7.44 29.70
CA GLY A 125 4.32 6.99 29.25
C GLY A 125 4.31 6.04 28.04
N GLU A 126 3.15 5.70 27.49
CA GLU A 126 3.03 4.76 26.36
C GLU A 126 3.91 5.17 25.16
N GLU A 127 3.85 6.43 24.73
CA GLU A 127 4.68 6.92 23.64
C GLU A 127 6.15 7.09 24.01
N GLU A 128 6.41 7.56 25.22
CA GLU A 128 7.77 7.80 25.71
C GLU A 128 8.59 6.50 25.77
N PHE A 129 7.96 5.41 26.18
CA PHE A 129 8.63 4.10 26.34
C PHE A 129 8.43 3.16 25.15
N ARG A 130 7.86 3.64 24.05
CA ARG A 130 7.70 2.87 22.82
C ARG A 130 9.06 2.41 22.29
N GLY A 131 9.23 1.09 22.12
CA GLY A 131 10.51 0.47 21.76
C GLY A 131 11.55 0.40 22.89
N ARG A 132 11.20 0.88 24.10
CA ARG A 132 12.04 0.86 25.31
C ARG A 132 11.27 0.35 26.51
N GLY A 133 10.45 -0.68 26.33
CA GLY A 133 9.61 -1.29 27.37
C GLY A 133 8.14 -1.41 27.00
N VAL A 134 7.65 -0.58 26.06
CA VAL A 134 6.32 -0.70 25.47
C VAL A 134 6.47 -1.25 24.06
N ALA A 135 5.86 -2.40 23.79
CA ALA A 135 5.83 -3.05 22.48
C ALA A 135 4.40 -3.44 22.11
N TYR A 136 4.08 -3.35 20.82
CA TYR A 136 2.77 -3.75 20.27
C TYR A 136 2.83 -5.08 19.51
N CYS A 137 4.01 -5.61 19.29
CA CYS A 137 4.24 -6.88 18.61
C CYS A 137 5.03 -7.82 19.52
N ALA A 138 4.45 -8.97 19.81
CA ALA A 138 5.11 -9.96 20.67
C ALA A 138 6.18 -10.79 19.92
N THR A 139 6.11 -10.82 18.59
CA THR A 139 6.96 -11.67 17.73
C THR A 139 7.86 -10.87 16.79
N CYS A 140 7.78 -9.56 16.83
CA CYS A 140 8.66 -8.70 16.09
C CYS A 140 9.94 -8.43 16.87
#